data_e873cf4fe8f7564e11e0ae06734ce354
#
_entry.id   e873cf4fe8f7564e11e0ae06734ce354
#
_cell.length_a   1.000
_cell.length_b   1.000
_cell.length_c   1.000
_cell.angle_alpha   90.00
_cell.angle_beta   90.00
_cell.angle_gamma   90.00
#
_symmetry.space_group_name_H-M   'P 1'
#
loop_
_entity.id
_entity.type
_entity.pdbx_description
1 polymer ?
#
loop_
_entity_poly.entity_id
_entity_poly.type
_entity_poly.pdbx_seq_one_letter_code
_entity_poly.pdbx_strand_id
1 'polypeptide(L)'
;MQSISIQVTYRRGRPFAAYIHLGHQSGEKAARSEEVAPELVADFAADGRVLGVEVISPGATTVDDIFEVFDKLGLVRPTVLELAPLVAA
;
A
#
# COMPACT_ATOMS: atom_id res chain seq x y z
N MET A 1 -8.44 -11.56 -10.76
CA MET A 1 -8.39 -10.08 -10.77
C MET A 1 -8.01 -9.58 -9.39
N GLN A 2 -7.03 -8.72 -9.32
CA GLN A 2 -6.58 -8.16 -8.06
C GLN A 2 -7.53 -7.05 -7.62
N SER A 3 -7.99 -7.13 -6.38
CA SER A 3 -8.84 -6.10 -5.79
C SER A 3 -7.98 -5.24 -4.87
N ILE A 4 -8.09 -3.93 -5.05
CA ILE A 4 -7.34 -2.94 -4.26
C ILE A 4 -8.31 -2.06 -3.51
N SER A 5 -8.01 -1.79 -2.25
CA SER A 5 -8.67 -0.72 -1.53
C SER A 5 -7.63 0.10 -0.78
N ILE A 6 -7.86 1.39 -0.64
CA ILE A 6 -6.92 2.28 0.02
C ILE A 6 -7.61 2.94 1.20
N GLN A 7 -6.94 2.86 2.34
CA GLN A 7 -7.38 3.49 3.57
C GLN A 7 -6.40 4.60 3.90
N VAL A 8 -6.90 5.82 4.07
CA VAL A 8 -6.06 6.97 4.45
C VAL A 8 -6.45 7.39 5.86
N THR A 9 -5.46 7.48 6.73
CA THR A 9 -5.64 7.95 8.09
C THR A 9 -5.25 9.42 8.15
N TYR A 10 -6.16 10.26 8.66
CA TYR A 10 -5.94 11.70 8.78
C TYR A 10 -5.65 12.07 10.22
N ARG A 11 -4.79 13.08 10.37
CA ARG A 11 -4.49 13.65 11.66
C ARG A 11 -4.49 15.17 11.51
N ARG A 12 -5.34 15.85 12.28
CA ARG A 12 -5.50 17.30 12.20
C ARG A 12 -5.79 17.78 10.78
N GLY A 13 -6.63 17.02 10.06
CA GLY A 13 -7.03 17.37 8.70
C GLY A 13 -5.99 17.07 7.63
N ARG A 14 -4.88 16.43 7.98
CA ARG A 14 -3.81 16.09 7.04
C ARG A 14 -3.62 14.58 6.96
N PRO A 15 -3.25 14.05 5.78
CA PRO A 15 -2.92 12.64 5.65
C PRO A 15 -1.73 12.29 6.55
N PHE A 16 -1.93 11.31 7.41
CA PHE A 16 -0.91 10.87 8.35
C PHE A 16 -0.23 9.59 7.88
N ALA A 17 -1.03 8.63 7.42
CA ALA A 17 -0.57 7.35 6.91
C ALA A 17 -1.63 6.80 5.96
N ALA A 18 -1.23 5.85 5.13
CA ALA A 18 -2.19 5.17 4.25
C ALA A 18 -1.82 3.69 4.17
N TYR A 19 -2.80 2.87 3.82
CA TYR A 19 -2.58 1.45 3.62
C TYR A 19 -3.27 1.01 2.34
N ILE A 20 -2.52 0.34 1.48
CA ILE A 20 -3.05 -0.24 0.24
C ILE A 20 -3.32 -1.70 0.52
N HIS A 21 -4.59 -2.09 0.59
CA HIS A 21 -5.00 -3.46 0.86
C HIS A 21 -4.99 -4.27 -0.44
N LEU A 22 -4.37 -5.46 -0.41
CA LEU A 22 -4.19 -6.32 -1.56
C LEU A 22 -4.70 -7.73 -1.29
N GLY A 23 -5.98 -7.97 -1.53
CA GLY A 23 -6.53 -9.33 -1.40
C GLY A 23 -6.46 -9.92 0.01
N HIS A 24 -6.47 -9.07 1.01
CA HIS A 24 -6.41 -9.46 2.41
C HIS A 24 -7.70 -10.19 2.80
N GLN A 25 -7.56 -11.38 3.36
CA GLN A 25 -8.70 -12.17 3.83
C GLN A 25 -9.03 -11.81 5.27
N SER A 26 -10.31 -11.98 5.63
CA SER A 26 -10.77 -11.68 6.97
C SER A 26 -9.99 -12.46 8.03
N GLY A 27 -9.48 -11.77 9.03
CA GLY A 27 -8.73 -12.39 10.13
C GLY A 27 -7.28 -12.72 9.78
N GLU A 28 -6.86 -12.50 8.55
CA GLU A 28 -5.49 -12.77 8.15
C GLU A 28 -4.55 -11.70 8.69
N LYS A 29 -3.44 -12.12 9.27
CA LYS A 29 -2.44 -11.20 9.83
C LYS A 29 -1.12 -11.34 9.10
N ALA A 30 -0.36 -10.25 9.09
CA ALA A 30 0.98 -10.27 8.51
C ALA A 30 1.89 -11.19 9.33
N ALA A 31 2.62 -12.06 8.65
CA ALA A 31 3.65 -12.89 9.26
C ALA A 31 4.97 -12.13 9.34
N ARG A 32 5.20 -11.19 8.41
CA ARG A 32 6.36 -10.33 8.44
C ARG A 32 6.07 -9.05 7.66
N SER A 33 6.84 -8.01 7.94
CA SER A 33 6.79 -6.74 7.24
C SER A 33 8.19 -6.39 6.79
N GLU A 34 8.32 -5.74 5.64
CA GLU A 34 9.60 -5.42 5.05
C GLU A 34 9.53 -4.07 4.36
N GLU A 35 10.49 -3.19 4.66
CA GLU A 35 10.59 -1.93 3.94
C GLU A 35 11.11 -2.21 2.53
N VAL A 36 10.29 -1.91 1.53
CA VAL A 36 10.60 -2.20 0.12
C VAL A 36 11.05 -0.97 -0.66
N ALA A 37 10.82 0.20 -0.10
CA ALA A 37 11.30 1.49 -0.61
C ALA A 37 11.24 2.47 0.56
N PRO A 38 11.86 3.65 0.47
CA PRO A 38 11.80 4.62 1.57
C PRO A 38 10.36 4.92 1.96
N GLU A 39 10.03 4.65 3.22
CA GLU A 39 8.73 4.90 3.82
C GLU A 39 7.57 4.11 3.20
N LEU A 40 7.88 2.99 2.54
CA LEU A 40 6.92 2.06 1.99
C LEU A 40 7.22 0.67 2.54
N VAL A 41 6.27 0.10 3.29
CA VAL A 41 6.45 -1.17 3.98
C VAL A 41 5.43 -2.17 3.44
N ALA A 42 5.91 -3.31 2.95
CA ALA A 42 5.04 -4.38 2.49
C ALA A 42 4.81 -5.38 3.61
N ASP A 43 3.56 -5.81 3.76
CA ASP A 43 3.17 -6.86 4.70
C ASP A 43 2.95 -8.16 3.94
N PHE A 44 3.50 -9.25 4.47
CA PHE A 44 3.43 -10.57 3.84
C PHE A 44 2.72 -11.57 4.73
N ALA A 45 1.89 -12.40 4.13
CA ALA A 45 1.30 -13.56 4.81
C ALA A 45 2.38 -14.63 5.02
N ALA A 46 2.06 -15.63 5.83
CA ALA A 46 2.98 -16.73 6.12
C ALA A 46 3.40 -17.49 4.87
N ASP A 47 2.55 -17.52 3.84
CA ASP A 47 2.85 -18.19 2.58
C ASP A 47 3.64 -17.32 1.59
N GLY A 48 3.99 -16.10 1.99
CA GLY A 48 4.75 -15.16 1.16
C GLY A 48 3.92 -14.24 0.31
N ARG A 49 2.59 -14.36 0.34
CA ARG A 49 1.70 -13.51 -0.42
C ARG A 49 1.68 -12.10 0.16
N VAL A 50 1.66 -11.08 -0.69
CA VAL A 50 1.60 -9.68 -0.23
C VAL A 50 0.18 -9.36 0.22
N LEU A 51 0.03 -8.94 1.46
CA LEU A 51 -1.27 -8.55 2.02
C LEU A 51 -1.57 -7.08 1.78
N GLY A 52 -0.56 -6.25 1.76
CA GLY A 52 -0.74 -4.83 1.55
C GLY A 52 0.55 -4.06 1.67
N VAL A 53 0.47 -2.77 1.42
CA VAL A 53 1.60 -1.85 1.50
C VAL A 53 1.21 -0.66 2.36
N GLU A 54 1.97 -0.42 3.42
CA GLU A 54 1.80 0.77 4.25
C GLU A 54 2.58 1.92 3.65
N VAL A 55 1.91 3.05 3.51
CA VAL A 55 2.52 4.31 3.04
C VAL A 55 2.69 5.18 4.28
N ILE A 56 3.93 5.31 4.75
CA ILE A 56 4.21 6.02 6.00
C ILE A 56 4.07 7.53 5.82
N SER A 57 4.45 8.05 4.66
CA SER A 57 4.36 9.48 4.37
C SER A 57 3.60 9.74 3.07
N PRO A 58 2.25 9.72 3.12
CA PRO A 58 1.45 9.91 1.89
C PRO A 58 1.78 11.21 1.14
N GLY A 59 2.06 12.28 1.87
CA GLY A 59 2.37 13.57 1.25
C GLY A 59 3.69 13.61 0.50
N ALA A 60 4.59 12.67 0.77
CA ALA A 60 5.90 12.60 0.13
C ALA A 60 6.02 11.43 -0.84
N THR A 61 4.96 10.64 -1.00
CA THR A 61 4.97 9.45 -1.85
C THR A 61 4.30 9.77 -3.17
N THR A 62 4.98 9.47 -4.28
CA THR A 62 4.44 9.72 -5.62
C THR A 62 3.80 8.46 -6.18
N VAL A 63 3.01 8.64 -7.25
CA VAL A 63 2.43 7.51 -7.99
C VAL A 63 3.55 6.61 -8.53
N ASP A 64 4.64 7.21 -9.02
CA ASP A 64 5.77 6.45 -9.54
C ASP A 64 6.42 5.59 -8.46
N ASP A 65 6.52 6.10 -7.23
CA ASP A 65 7.04 5.32 -6.11
C ASP A 65 6.19 4.06 -5.87
N ILE A 66 4.88 4.21 -5.95
CA ILE A 66 3.95 3.10 -5.77
C ILE A 66 4.11 2.09 -6.92
N PHE A 67 4.19 2.57 -8.15
CA PHE A 67 4.37 1.70 -9.31
C PHE A 67 5.67 0.89 -9.20
N GLU A 68 6.76 1.52 -8.77
CA GLU A 68 8.04 0.82 -8.60
C GLU A 68 7.94 -0.28 -7.56
N VAL A 69 7.24 -0.03 -6.45
CA VAL A 69 7.05 -1.04 -5.41
C VAL A 69 6.24 -2.21 -5.95
N PHE A 70 5.16 -1.94 -6.68
CA PHE A 70 4.35 -3.01 -7.26
C PHE A 70 5.16 -3.85 -8.25
N ASP A 71 5.97 -3.21 -9.09
CA ASP A 71 6.84 -3.92 -10.02
C ASP A 71 7.84 -4.80 -9.26
N LYS A 72 8.45 -4.25 -8.23
CA LYS A 72 9.43 -4.95 -7.40
C LYS A 72 8.82 -6.19 -6.73
N LEU A 73 7.56 -6.09 -6.34
CA LEU A 73 6.84 -7.18 -5.69
C LEU A 73 6.21 -8.16 -6.69
N GLY A 74 6.33 -7.90 -7.98
CA GLY A 74 5.75 -8.75 -9.01
C GLY A 74 4.24 -8.64 -9.11
N LEU A 75 3.69 -7.52 -8.70
CA LEU A 75 2.24 -7.30 -8.67
C LEU A 75 1.78 -6.47 -9.87
N VAL A 76 0.52 -6.63 -10.23
CA VAL A 76 -0.10 -5.79 -11.27
C VAL A 76 -0.19 -4.37 -10.72
N ARG A 77 0.25 -3.39 -11.50
CA ARG A 77 0.17 -1.99 -11.08
C ARG A 77 -1.27 -1.55 -10.89
N PRO A 78 -1.55 -0.78 -9.85
CA PRO A 78 -2.86 -0.15 -9.71
C PRO A 78 -3.03 0.94 -10.77
N THR A 79 -4.26 1.29 -11.07
CA THR A 79 -4.53 2.43 -11.95
C THR A 79 -4.38 3.72 -11.18
N VAL A 80 -4.17 4.83 -11.91
CA VAL A 80 -4.13 6.15 -11.29
C VAL A 80 -5.45 6.45 -10.58
N LEU A 81 -6.56 5.99 -11.14
CA LEU A 81 -7.87 6.17 -10.55
C LEU A 81 -7.99 5.42 -9.21
N GLU A 82 -7.47 4.20 -9.14
CA GLU A 82 -7.46 3.43 -7.89
C GLU A 82 -6.63 4.13 -6.81
N LEU A 83 -5.58 4.84 -7.21
CA LEU A 83 -4.71 5.58 -6.28
C LEU A 83 -5.24 6.97 -5.93
N ALA A 84 -6.38 7.37 -6.49
CA ALA A 84 -6.91 8.72 -6.29
C ALA A 84 -7.05 9.11 -4.81
N PRO A 85 -7.52 8.25 -3.89
CA PRO A 85 -7.61 8.62 -2.47
C PRO A 85 -6.26 9.00 -1.88
N LEU A 86 -5.20 8.37 -2.34
CA LEU A 86 -3.83 8.62 -1.86
C LEU A 86 -3.27 9.90 -2.47
N VAL A 87 -3.46 10.09 -3.78
CA VAL A 87 -2.93 11.24 -4.51
C VAL A 87 -3.65 12.52 -4.13
N ALA A 88 -4.96 12.43 -3.86
CA ALA A 88 -5.79 13.58 -3.46
C ALA A 88 -5.59 13.95 -1.98
N ALA A 89 -4.90 13.13 -1.25
CA ALA A 89 -4.71 13.33 0.18
C ALA A 89 -3.75 14.48 0.50
#